data_9aba5deae1a946e6ee1f12dee8d65201
#
_entry.id   9aba5deae1a946e6ee1f12dee8d65201
#
_cell.length_a   1.000
_cell.length_b   1.000
_cell.length_c   1.000
_cell.angle_alpha   90.00
_cell.angle_beta   90.00
_cell.angle_gamma   90.00
#
_symmetry.space_group_name_H-M   'P 1'
#
loop_
_entity.id
_entity.type
_entity.pdbx_description
1 polymer ?
#
loop_
_entity_poly.entity_id
_entity_poly.type
_entity_poly.pdbx_seq_one_letter_code
_entity_poly.pdbx_strand_id
1 'polypeptide(L)'
;MVQTSQSDYLVVKGEDITLRGEPILLKGAGLGGWMNMENFITGYPGHEFQARAAIKKAIGQEKYEFFFDKFLEYFFGEDDAKFFASLGLNCIRLPVNYRHFEDDMNPRVFKKEGLKHLDRVIDLCAKYGIYTVIDLHAAPGGQNIDWHADAGNHQALFWEHKDFQDRTVLIWEHLARHYKDNTWVAGYNPLNEPTDIEHTRLLDFYVRVEKAIRDIDPHHILFLDGNTFGADFSRFGEPLPNAVYACHDYSRYGFPNPPADFTGSAEQVAYHEKSFNRKVEYMKRIKGPIWNGEFGPVYQNANDGLPDWKEINERRYNVLECQLDIYAKSKASWSIWLYKDIGFQGMVYVGEDTPYMQRLKPFLEKKKRLAADEWGCDDIPVREVFDPLEKWFLDAVPSLAQRYPQTWKPATHIGRVVRNILLSVSAIVPPTTCRLGQITLHPQAMLGGSG
;
A
#
# COMPACT_ATOMS: atom_id res chain seq x y z
N MET A 1 18.91 31.12 -5.92
CA MET A 1 17.89 30.46 -5.10
C MET A 1 16.77 31.48 -4.89
N VAL A 2 15.58 31.24 -5.40
CA VAL A 2 14.37 32.04 -5.11
C VAL A 2 14.05 31.78 -3.64
N GLN A 3 13.93 32.85 -2.84
CA GLN A 3 13.57 32.71 -1.44
C GLN A 3 12.10 32.23 -1.37
N THR A 4 11.87 31.01 -0.91
CA THR A 4 10.52 30.43 -0.74
C THR A 4 9.77 31.25 0.30
N SER A 5 8.57 31.70 -0.05
CA SER A 5 7.65 32.40 0.84
C SER A 5 6.80 31.38 1.58
N GLN A 6 6.40 31.66 2.82
CA GLN A 6 5.44 30.84 3.56
C GLN A 6 4.11 30.65 2.80
N SER A 7 3.75 31.56 1.94
CA SER A 7 2.55 31.47 1.08
C SER A 7 2.65 30.44 -0.04
N ASP A 8 3.84 29.89 -0.31
CA ASP A 8 4.05 28.92 -1.39
C ASP A 8 3.81 27.46 -0.94
N TYR A 9 3.66 27.23 0.35
CA TYR A 9 3.30 25.90 0.89
C TYR A 9 1.80 25.68 0.86
N LEU A 10 1.42 24.41 0.72
CA LEU A 10 0.04 23.98 0.97
C LEU A 10 -0.22 24.02 2.48
N VAL A 11 -1.40 24.50 2.88
CA VAL A 11 -1.78 24.68 4.28
C VAL A 11 -3.20 24.21 4.50
N VAL A 12 -3.46 23.56 5.64
CA VAL A 12 -4.81 23.21 6.07
C VAL A 12 -5.51 24.46 6.66
N LYS A 13 -6.69 24.78 6.14
CA LYS A 13 -7.52 25.88 6.63
C LYS A 13 -8.99 25.42 6.68
N GLY A 14 -9.44 25.05 7.87
CA GLY A 14 -10.78 24.46 8.05
C GLY A 14 -10.92 23.17 7.25
N GLU A 15 -11.94 23.06 6.43
CA GLU A 15 -12.23 21.87 5.61
C GLU A 15 -11.42 21.79 4.32
N ASP A 16 -10.55 22.76 4.04
CA ASP A 16 -9.82 22.85 2.79
C ASP A 16 -8.29 22.71 2.96
N ILE A 17 -7.65 22.12 1.98
CA ILE A 17 -6.23 22.34 1.69
C ILE A 17 -6.17 23.60 0.84
N THR A 18 -5.30 24.55 1.18
CA THR A 18 -5.20 25.84 0.47
C THR A 18 -3.78 26.11 -0.02
N LEU A 19 -3.69 26.76 -1.17
CA LEU A 19 -2.47 27.35 -1.72
C LEU A 19 -2.67 28.87 -1.82
N ARG A 20 -1.83 29.66 -1.17
CA ARG A 20 -1.95 31.13 -1.14
C ARG A 20 -3.33 31.63 -0.72
N GLY A 21 -3.99 30.85 0.15
CA GLY A 21 -5.32 31.14 0.68
C GLY A 21 -6.49 30.64 -0.16
N GLU A 22 -6.24 30.15 -1.36
CA GLU A 22 -7.28 29.59 -2.24
C GLU A 22 -7.37 28.06 -2.08
N PRO A 23 -8.58 27.48 -1.99
CA PRO A 23 -8.77 26.05 -1.89
C PRO A 23 -8.21 25.27 -3.10
N ILE A 24 -7.56 24.15 -2.84
CA ILE A 24 -7.08 23.22 -3.86
C ILE A 24 -7.49 21.79 -3.52
N LEU A 25 -7.96 21.04 -4.50
CA LEU A 25 -8.15 19.61 -4.38
C LEU A 25 -6.96 18.89 -5.00
N LEU A 26 -6.32 18.03 -4.21
CA LEU A 26 -5.27 17.16 -4.69
C LEU A 26 -5.90 15.89 -5.27
N LYS A 27 -5.63 15.63 -6.55
CA LYS A 27 -6.17 14.49 -7.28
C LYS A 27 -5.06 13.77 -8.01
N GLY A 28 -4.95 12.47 -7.82
CA GLY A 28 -3.89 11.75 -8.48
C GLY A 28 -3.81 10.26 -8.21
N ALA A 29 -2.60 9.73 -8.12
CA ALA A 29 -2.34 8.32 -7.94
C ALA A 29 -1.16 8.03 -7.02
N GLY A 30 -1.11 6.83 -6.46
CA GLY A 30 0.07 6.28 -5.81
C GLY A 30 1.06 5.73 -6.84
N LEU A 31 2.36 6.04 -6.68
CA LEU A 31 3.43 5.43 -7.45
C LEU A 31 3.91 4.13 -6.77
N GLY A 32 2.96 3.20 -6.55
CA GLY A 32 3.24 1.88 -5.97
C GLY A 32 4.15 1.04 -6.85
N GLY A 33 4.86 0.08 -6.25
CA GLY A 33 5.77 -0.81 -6.95
C GLY A 33 7.13 -0.21 -7.29
N TRP A 34 7.35 1.05 -6.99
CA TRP A 34 8.58 1.79 -7.29
C TRP A 34 9.59 1.70 -6.13
N MET A 35 9.55 2.61 -5.16
CA MET A 35 10.40 2.56 -3.96
C MET A 35 9.78 1.75 -2.81
N ASN A 36 8.64 1.16 -3.01
CA ASN A 36 8.06 0.11 -2.21
C ASN A 36 7.45 -0.93 -3.16
N MET A 37 8.02 -2.13 -3.21
CA MET A 37 7.59 -3.17 -4.15
C MET A 37 6.50 -4.03 -3.53
N GLU A 38 5.45 -4.24 -4.32
CA GLU A 38 4.41 -5.20 -3.99
C GLU A 38 4.34 -6.32 -5.04
N ASN A 39 3.98 -7.51 -4.56
CA ASN A 39 4.02 -8.74 -5.35
C ASN A 39 3.13 -8.70 -6.60
N PHE A 40 1.94 -8.10 -6.54
CA PHE A 40 1.03 -8.01 -7.68
C PHE A 40 1.42 -6.88 -8.65
N ILE A 41 2.07 -5.82 -8.17
CA ILE A 41 2.48 -4.68 -9.00
C ILE A 41 3.67 -5.04 -9.89
N THR A 42 4.66 -5.71 -9.32
CA THR A 42 5.91 -6.05 -10.01
C THR A 42 5.96 -7.48 -10.54
N GLY A 43 5.04 -8.33 -10.07
CA GLY A 43 4.97 -9.74 -10.41
C GLY A 43 5.84 -10.66 -9.54
N TYR A 44 6.73 -10.14 -8.69
CA TYR A 44 7.57 -10.94 -7.81
C TYR A 44 6.82 -11.35 -6.54
N PRO A 45 6.91 -12.62 -6.08
CA PRO A 45 6.20 -13.06 -4.89
C PRO A 45 6.90 -12.64 -3.61
N GLY A 46 6.15 -12.61 -2.51
CA GLY A 46 6.65 -12.37 -1.16
C GLY A 46 6.90 -10.90 -0.86
N HIS A 47 7.64 -10.66 0.21
CA HIS A 47 8.05 -9.33 0.64
C HIS A 47 9.18 -8.77 -0.23
N GLU A 48 9.30 -7.46 -0.31
CA GLU A 48 10.31 -6.79 -1.13
C GLU A 48 11.73 -7.27 -0.80
N PHE A 49 12.10 -7.31 0.49
CA PHE A 49 13.45 -7.73 0.87
C PHE A 49 13.77 -9.18 0.46
N GLN A 50 12.76 -10.07 0.48
CA GLN A 50 12.92 -11.47 0.04
C GLN A 50 13.14 -11.54 -1.47
N ALA A 51 12.33 -10.83 -2.25
CA ALA A 51 12.48 -10.73 -3.69
C ALA A 51 13.85 -10.15 -4.07
N ARG A 52 14.26 -9.06 -3.41
CA ARG A 52 15.58 -8.45 -3.63
C ARG A 52 16.74 -9.38 -3.28
N ALA A 53 16.65 -10.10 -2.17
CA ALA A 53 17.67 -11.08 -1.78
C ALA A 53 17.77 -12.23 -2.79
N ALA A 54 16.64 -12.74 -3.28
CA ALA A 54 16.60 -13.79 -4.30
C ALA A 54 17.22 -13.33 -5.63
N ILE A 55 16.88 -12.11 -6.10
CA ILE A 55 17.44 -11.52 -7.31
C ILE A 55 18.96 -11.33 -7.14
N LYS A 56 19.40 -10.74 -6.03
CA LYS A 56 20.82 -10.55 -5.73
C LYS A 56 21.61 -11.88 -5.75
N LYS A 57 21.04 -12.94 -5.15
CA LYS A 57 21.62 -14.29 -5.18
C LYS A 57 21.73 -14.85 -6.59
N ALA A 58 20.72 -14.56 -7.44
CA ALA A 58 20.68 -15.10 -8.81
C ALA A 58 21.65 -14.41 -9.78
N ILE A 59 21.78 -13.05 -9.68
CA ILE A 59 22.53 -12.27 -10.68
C ILE A 59 23.84 -11.67 -10.14
N GLY A 60 24.10 -11.76 -8.84
CA GLY A 60 25.27 -11.18 -8.18
C GLY A 60 25.09 -9.70 -7.81
N GLN A 61 25.97 -9.18 -6.95
CA GLN A 61 25.89 -7.83 -6.37
C GLN A 61 25.87 -6.72 -7.44
N GLU A 62 26.85 -6.71 -8.33
CA GLU A 62 27.02 -5.66 -9.34
C GLU A 62 25.82 -5.53 -10.26
N LYS A 63 25.35 -6.65 -10.82
CA LYS A 63 24.16 -6.67 -11.68
C LYS A 63 22.88 -6.32 -10.93
N TYR A 64 22.79 -6.69 -9.66
CA TYR A 64 21.68 -6.34 -8.78
C TYR A 64 21.60 -4.83 -8.56
N GLU A 65 22.71 -4.17 -8.24
CA GLU A 65 22.77 -2.73 -8.04
C GLU A 65 22.42 -1.98 -9.34
N PHE A 66 23.01 -2.39 -10.46
CA PHE A 66 22.69 -1.84 -11.78
C PHE A 66 21.21 -2.01 -12.13
N PHE A 67 20.66 -3.21 -11.92
CA PHE A 67 19.25 -3.49 -12.23
C PHE A 67 18.31 -2.59 -11.45
N PHE A 68 18.48 -2.50 -10.12
CA PHE A 68 17.59 -1.72 -9.30
C PHE A 68 17.79 -0.20 -9.46
N ASP A 69 18.99 0.27 -9.75
CA ASP A 69 19.18 1.68 -10.11
C ASP A 69 18.41 2.02 -11.39
N LYS A 70 18.51 1.17 -12.42
CA LYS A 70 17.78 1.36 -13.68
C LYS A 70 16.28 1.12 -13.56
N PHE A 71 15.85 0.17 -12.74
CA PHE A 71 14.44 -0.05 -12.45
C PHE A 71 13.82 1.22 -11.84
N LEU A 72 14.44 1.80 -10.82
CA LEU A 72 13.97 3.02 -10.18
C LEU A 72 14.02 4.24 -11.13
N GLU A 73 15.03 4.32 -12.00
CA GLU A 73 15.17 5.39 -12.99
C GLU A 73 14.05 5.35 -14.04
N TYR A 74 13.79 4.17 -14.60
CA TYR A 74 12.86 4.02 -15.74
C TYR A 74 11.40 3.80 -15.33
N PHE A 75 11.14 3.43 -14.09
CA PHE A 75 9.77 3.18 -13.64
C PHE A 75 8.88 4.43 -13.78
N PHE A 76 9.43 5.61 -13.50
CA PHE A 76 8.75 6.89 -13.69
C PHE A 76 9.71 7.89 -14.34
N GLY A 77 9.41 8.26 -15.57
CA GLY A 77 10.18 9.18 -16.37
C GLY A 77 9.42 10.45 -16.74
N GLU A 78 10.02 11.27 -17.62
CA GLU A 78 9.43 12.54 -18.03
C GLU A 78 8.12 12.35 -18.81
N ASP A 79 8.02 11.31 -19.63
CA ASP A 79 6.79 11.03 -20.38
C ASP A 79 5.64 10.59 -19.45
N ASP A 80 5.95 9.90 -18.35
CA ASP A 80 4.96 9.58 -17.30
C ASP A 80 4.43 10.87 -16.64
N ALA A 81 5.30 11.80 -16.28
CA ALA A 81 4.88 13.08 -15.66
C ALA A 81 4.04 13.93 -16.63
N LYS A 82 4.42 14.01 -17.91
CA LYS A 82 3.64 14.70 -18.95
C LYS A 82 2.26 14.07 -19.11
N PHE A 83 2.22 12.75 -19.23
CA PHE A 83 0.96 12.02 -19.37
C PHE A 83 0.07 12.24 -18.16
N PHE A 84 0.60 12.12 -16.95
CA PHE A 84 -0.12 12.33 -15.70
C PHE A 84 -0.72 13.74 -15.62
N ALA A 85 0.08 14.77 -15.92
CA ALA A 85 -0.38 16.16 -15.98
C ALA A 85 -1.46 16.37 -17.08
N SER A 86 -1.35 15.70 -18.22
CA SER A 86 -2.32 15.80 -19.31
C SER A 86 -3.71 15.27 -18.95
N LEU A 87 -3.81 14.41 -17.93
CA LEU A 87 -5.07 13.93 -17.36
C LEU A 87 -5.71 14.93 -16.38
N GLY A 88 -5.09 16.09 -16.14
CA GLY A 88 -5.53 17.07 -15.15
C GLY A 88 -5.28 16.65 -13.70
N LEU A 89 -4.42 15.66 -13.49
CA LEU A 89 -4.00 15.21 -12.18
C LEU A 89 -2.85 16.07 -11.66
N ASN A 90 -2.89 16.43 -10.37
CA ASN A 90 -2.00 17.40 -9.77
C ASN A 90 -1.27 16.91 -8.52
N CYS A 91 -1.41 15.64 -8.16
CA CYS A 91 -0.77 15.08 -6.98
C CYS A 91 -0.36 13.62 -7.22
N ILE A 92 0.84 13.24 -6.80
CA ILE A 92 1.29 11.86 -6.79
C ILE A 92 1.76 11.48 -5.38
N ARG A 93 1.24 10.40 -4.83
CA ARG A 93 1.70 9.82 -3.58
C ARG A 93 2.87 8.90 -3.89
N LEU A 94 3.96 9.04 -3.13
CA LEU A 94 5.24 8.35 -3.33
C LEU A 94 5.48 7.35 -2.20
N PRO A 95 5.01 6.10 -2.33
CA PRO A 95 5.30 5.03 -1.39
C PRO A 95 6.79 4.71 -1.35
N VAL A 96 7.39 4.77 -0.16
CA VAL A 96 8.80 4.45 0.06
C VAL A 96 8.97 3.41 1.16
N ASN A 97 9.89 2.49 0.93
CA ASN A 97 10.34 1.53 1.94
C ASN A 97 11.51 2.14 2.72
N TYR A 98 11.50 2.07 4.05
CA TYR A 98 12.57 2.58 4.91
C TYR A 98 13.95 2.04 4.52
N ARG A 99 14.01 0.85 3.90
CA ARG A 99 15.25 0.21 3.46
C ARG A 99 16.01 0.99 2.40
N HIS A 100 15.37 1.96 1.75
CA HIS A 100 16.07 2.92 0.89
C HIS A 100 16.94 3.91 1.70
N PHE A 101 16.56 4.21 2.92
CA PHE A 101 17.21 5.24 3.75
C PHE A 101 18.17 4.66 4.78
N GLU A 102 17.90 3.49 5.34
CA GLU A 102 18.78 2.83 6.30
C GLU A 102 18.83 1.30 6.08
N ASP A 103 19.70 0.62 6.82
CA ASP A 103 19.86 -0.83 6.79
C ASP A 103 19.63 -1.41 8.18
N ASP A 104 18.89 -2.53 8.28
CA ASP A 104 18.62 -3.18 9.57
C ASP A 104 19.88 -3.65 10.29
N MET A 105 20.98 -3.92 9.54
CA MET A 105 22.27 -4.28 10.13
C MET A 105 23.11 -3.08 10.51
N ASN A 106 22.70 -1.87 10.08
CA ASN A 106 23.33 -0.60 10.42
C ASN A 106 22.24 0.44 10.73
N PRO A 107 21.41 0.24 11.76
CA PRO A 107 20.31 1.13 12.07
C PRO A 107 20.82 2.53 12.42
N ARG A 108 20.05 3.56 12.05
CA ARG A 108 20.35 4.99 12.25
C ARG A 108 21.54 5.52 11.44
N VAL A 109 22.05 4.73 10.48
CA VAL A 109 23.06 5.17 9.52
C VAL A 109 22.41 5.39 8.18
N PHE A 110 22.18 6.64 7.81
CA PHE A 110 21.48 6.98 6.57
C PHE A 110 22.35 6.77 5.35
N LYS A 111 21.74 6.15 4.32
CA LYS A 111 22.36 5.90 3.02
C LYS A 111 22.40 7.19 2.22
N LYS A 112 23.57 7.58 1.71
CA LYS A 112 23.74 8.79 0.89
C LYS A 112 22.89 8.78 -0.38
N GLU A 113 22.76 7.61 -1.01
CA GLU A 113 22.03 7.43 -2.27
C GLU A 113 20.52 7.22 -2.06
N GLY A 114 20.04 7.14 -0.82
CA GLY A 114 18.64 6.80 -0.52
C GLY A 114 17.63 7.82 -1.07
N LEU A 115 18.02 9.06 -1.21
CA LEU A 115 17.17 10.15 -1.71
C LEU A 115 17.28 10.37 -3.24
N LYS A 116 18.29 9.82 -3.92
CA LYS A 116 18.59 10.07 -5.33
C LYS A 116 17.36 9.98 -6.26
N HIS A 117 16.64 8.88 -6.18
CA HIS A 117 15.49 8.66 -7.05
C HIS A 117 14.25 9.42 -6.58
N LEU A 118 14.11 9.60 -5.26
CA LEU A 118 13.02 10.38 -4.69
C LEU A 118 13.13 11.84 -5.13
N ASP A 119 14.32 12.46 -4.99
CA ASP A 119 14.62 13.82 -5.48
C ASP A 119 14.28 13.96 -6.96
N ARG A 120 14.77 13.01 -7.79
CA ARG A 120 14.54 13.02 -9.24
C ARG A 120 13.05 13.03 -9.59
N VAL A 121 12.22 12.22 -8.91
CA VAL A 121 10.79 12.15 -9.21
C VAL A 121 10.07 13.39 -8.69
N ILE A 122 10.42 13.91 -7.52
CA ILE A 122 9.85 15.15 -6.98
C ILE A 122 10.16 16.33 -7.92
N ASP A 123 11.41 16.49 -8.36
CA ASP A 123 11.80 17.53 -9.31
C ASP A 123 11.07 17.41 -10.65
N LEU A 124 10.92 16.19 -11.13
CA LEU A 124 10.20 15.90 -12.36
C LEU A 124 8.70 16.25 -12.23
N CYS A 125 8.08 15.88 -11.13
CA CYS A 125 6.70 16.25 -10.84
C CYS A 125 6.53 17.76 -10.75
N ALA A 126 7.41 18.44 -10.04
CA ALA A 126 7.44 19.91 -9.90
C ALA A 126 7.47 20.62 -11.26
N LYS A 127 8.27 20.11 -12.20
CA LYS A 127 8.36 20.64 -13.58
C LYS A 127 7.01 20.65 -14.31
N TYR A 128 6.13 19.73 -13.99
CA TYR A 128 4.82 19.58 -14.62
C TYR A 128 3.64 20.02 -13.73
N GLY A 129 3.91 20.72 -12.63
CA GLY A 129 2.89 21.25 -11.75
C GLY A 129 2.20 20.19 -10.89
N ILE A 130 2.88 19.08 -10.60
CA ILE A 130 2.38 17.96 -9.80
C ILE A 130 3.00 18.02 -8.42
N TYR A 131 2.18 18.13 -7.38
CA TYR A 131 2.59 18.00 -5.99
C TYR A 131 2.90 16.54 -5.63
N THR A 132 3.75 16.35 -4.62
CA THR A 132 4.10 15.01 -4.14
C THR A 132 3.79 14.84 -2.66
N VAL A 133 3.26 13.68 -2.26
CA VAL A 133 3.11 13.27 -0.86
C VAL A 133 4.10 12.13 -0.62
N ILE A 134 5.09 12.35 0.23
CA ILE A 134 6.05 11.30 0.60
C ILE A 134 5.38 10.41 1.64
N ASP A 135 5.29 9.12 1.35
CA ASP A 135 4.60 8.14 2.17
C ASP A 135 5.56 7.04 2.63
N LEU A 136 5.74 6.91 3.93
CA LEU A 136 6.48 5.76 4.48
C LEU A 136 5.59 4.53 4.49
N HIS A 137 5.64 3.81 3.37
CA HIS A 137 4.78 2.66 3.10
C HIS A 137 5.21 1.39 3.83
N ALA A 138 6.50 1.27 4.11
CA ALA A 138 7.07 0.23 4.95
C ALA A 138 7.99 0.86 5.99
N ALA A 139 7.68 0.69 7.26
CA ALA A 139 8.44 1.18 8.39
C ALA A 139 9.28 0.07 9.05
N PRO A 140 10.38 0.40 9.76
CA PRO A 140 11.11 -0.57 10.56
C PRO A 140 10.21 -1.42 11.44
N GLY A 141 10.36 -2.73 11.40
CA GLY A 141 9.56 -3.69 12.17
C GLY A 141 8.16 -3.99 11.62
N GLY A 142 7.72 -3.28 10.57
CA GLY A 142 6.40 -3.43 9.97
C GLY A 142 5.28 -2.85 10.81
N GLN A 143 4.58 -1.85 10.29
CA GLN A 143 3.45 -1.18 10.93
C GLN A 143 2.13 -1.95 10.79
N ASN A 144 2.08 -2.88 9.86
CA ASN A 144 1.01 -3.86 9.68
C ASN A 144 1.61 -5.22 9.31
N ILE A 145 0.75 -6.21 9.07
CA ILE A 145 1.16 -7.60 8.88
C ILE A 145 1.27 -8.02 7.41
N ASP A 146 0.89 -7.14 6.49
CA ASP A 146 0.87 -7.45 5.07
C ASP A 146 2.24 -7.24 4.40
N TRP A 147 2.37 -7.76 3.17
CA TRP A 147 3.63 -7.75 2.41
C TRP A 147 4.14 -6.34 2.11
N HIS A 148 3.25 -5.36 1.92
CA HIS A 148 3.64 -3.98 1.63
C HIS A 148 4.36 -3.28 2.80
N ALA A 149 4.16 -3.75 4.04
CA ALA A 149 4.93 -3.28 5.19
C ALA A 149 6.33 -3.92 5.28
N ASP A 150 6.67 -4.84 4.38
CA ASP A 150 7.97 -5.50 4.23
C ASP A 150 8.55 -6.10 5.53
N ALA A 151 7.68 -6.52 6.46
CA ALA A 151 8.06 -7.06 7.76
C ALA A 151 8.63 -8.50 7.67
N GLY A 152 8.13 -9.29 6.73
CA GLY A 152 8.62 -10.64 6.45
C GLY A 152 8.15 -11.77 7.39
N ASN A 153 7.54 -11.43 8.50
CA ASN A 153 7.11 -12.40 9.52
C ASN A 153 5.61 -12.32 9.83
N HIS A 154 4.85 -11.52 9.06
CA HIS A 154 3.42 -11.29 9.29
C HIS A 154 3.06 -10.82 10.71
N GLN A 155 3.96 -10.07 11.33
CA GLN A 155 3.78 -9.43 12.63
C GLN A 155 4.09 -7.95 12.51
N ALA A 156 3.24 -7.11 13.11
CA ALA A 156 3.45 -5.68 13.19
C ALA A 156 4.32 -5.34 14.41
N LEU A 157 5.61 -5.71 14.35
CA LEU A 157 6.55 -5.53 15.46
C LEU A 157 6.82 -4.05 15.79
N PHE A 158 6.48 -3.15 14.90
CA PHE A 158 6.51 -1.71 15.12
C PHE A 158 5.77 -1.30 16.40
N TRP A 159 4.67 -2.00 16.72
CA TRP A 159 3.87 -1.73 17.91
C TRP A 159 4.40 -2.38 19.17
N GLU A 160 5.24 -3.41 19.05
CA GLU A 160 5.78 -4.17 20.17
C GLU A 160 7.16 -3.66 20.62
N HIS A 161 7.92 -3.02 19.74
CA HIS A 161 9.28 -2.58 20.00
C HIS A 161 9.47 -1.09 19.73
N LYS A 162 9.62 -0.32 20.79
CA LYS A 162 9.82 1.13 20.72
C LYS A 162 10.99 1.53 19.82
N ASP A 163 12.03 0.71 19.70
CA ASP A 163 13.18 0.98 18.86
C ASP A 163 12.81 1.17 17.38
N PHE A 164 11.85 0.41 16.85
CA PHE A 164 11.37 0.59 15.48
C PHE A 164 10.66 1.93 15.28
N GLN A 165 9.89 2.36 16.28
CA GLN A 165 9.28 3.68 16.26
C GLN A 165 10.33 4.80 16.34
N ASP A 166 11.38 4.64 17.17
CA ASP A 166 12.46 5.61 17.31
C ASP A 166 13.25 5.74 15.99
N ARG A 167 13.51 4.62 15.31
CA ARG A 167 14.13 4.63 13.96
C ARG A 167 13.25 5.36 12.96
N THR A 168 11.93 5.13 13.00
CA THR A 168 10.98 5.80 12.10
C THR A 168 10.95 7.31 12.33
N VAL A 169 10.98 7.76 13.58
CA VAL A 169 11.08 9.19 13.89
C VAL A 169 12.37 9.79 13.30
N LEU A 170 13.51 9.12 13.46
CA LEU A 170 14.78 9.59 12.88
C LEU A 170 14.78 9.62 11.34
N ILE A 171 14.11 8.67 10.69
CA ILE A 171 13.91 8.69 9.24
C ILE A 171 13.11 9.94 8.85
N TRP A 172 12.03 10.26 9.57
CA TRP A 172 11.24 11.46 9.29
C TRP A 172 11.99 12.76 9.58
N GLU A 173 12.81 12.80 10.62
CA GLU A 173 13.70 13.93 10.82
C GLU A 173 14.71 14.11 9.67
N HIS A 174 15.22 13.00 9.12
CA HIS A 174 16.13 13.02 7.97
C HIS A 174 15.43 13.56 6.72
N LEU A 175 14.23 13.04 6.40
CA LEU A 175 13.42 13.47 5.26
C LEU A 175 12.96 14.93 5.43
N ALA A 176 12.50 15.32 6.61
CA ALA A 176 12.07 16.69 6.88
C ALA A 176 13.22 17.69 6.71
N ARG A 177 14.44 17.38 7.20
CA ARG A 177 15.61 18.27 6.97
C ARG A 177 15.93 18.45 5.50
N HIS A 178 15.72 17.42 4.68
CA HIS A 178 16.01 17.46 3.26
C HIS A 178 14.95 18.23 2.47
N TYR A 179 13.67 18.02 2.78
CA TYR A 179 12.55 18.53 1.97
C TYR A 179 11.88 19.78 2.51
N LYS A 180 12.21 20.26 3.71
CA LYS A 180 11.53 21.40 4.37
C LYS A 180 11.39 22.67 3.51
N ASP A 181 12.28 22.90 2.56
CA ASP A 181 12.27 24.08 1.69
C ASP A 181 11.69 23.78 0.28
N ASN A 182 11.17 22.57 0.04
CA ASN A 182 10.63 22.17 -1.25
C ASN A 182 9.10 22.27 -1.28
N THR A 183 8.57 23.35 -1.81
CA THR A 183 7.12 23.63 -1.87
C THR A 183 6.33 22.71 -2.80
N TRP A 184 6.99 21.89 -3.61
CA TRP A 184 6.33 20.86 -4.44
C TRP A 184 6.12 19.55 -3.69
N VAL A 185 6.68 19.40 -2.51
CA VAL A 185 6.26 18.38 -1.56
C VAL A 185 5.00 18.92 -0.88
N ALA A 186 3.86 18.29 -1.10
CA ALA A 186 2.59 18.64 -0.45
C ALA A 186 2.65 18.36 1.05
N GLY A 187 3.35 17.30 1.42
CA GLY A 187 3.50 16.89 2.81
C GLY A 187 4.01 15.46 2.97
N TYR A 188 3.91 14.98 4.19
CA TYR A 188 4.45 13.72 4.66
C TYR A 188 3.33 12.80 5.16
N ASN A 189 3.32 11.55 4.72
CA ASN A 189 2.45 10.49 5.25
C ASN A 189 3.32 9.58 6.14
N PRO A 190 3.35 9.82 7.47
CA PRO A 190 4.32 9.20 8.36
C PRO A 190 4.24 7.70 8.45
N LEU A 191 3.08 7.12 8.18
CA LEU A 191 2.86 5.68 8.32
C LEU A 191 1.68 5.23 7.45
N ASN A 192 1.95 4.40 6.44
CA ASN A 192 0.91 3.81 5.63
C ASN A 192 0.18 2.69 6.38
N GLU A 193 -1.15 2.73 6.37
CA GLU A 193 -2.01 1.62 6.80
C GLU A 193 -1.62 0.97 8.15
N PRO A 194 -1.49 1.75 9.23
CA PRO A 194 -1.14 1.20 10.53
C PRO A 194 -2.21 0.22 11.07
N THR A 195 -1.75 -0.82 11.78
CA THR A 195 -2.63 -1.77 12.48
C THR A 195 -2.22 -1.94 13.94
N ASP A 196 -2.46 -0.92 14.74
CA ASP A 196 -2.28 -0.98 16.18
C ASP A 196 -3.47 -1.72 16.82
N ILE A 197 -3.26 -2.95 17.28
CA ILE A 197 -4.30 -3.80 17.87
C ILE A 197 -4.85 -3.20 19.17
N GLU A 198 -4.01 -2.50 19.94
CA GLU A 198 -4.41 -1.88 21.19
C GLU A 198 -5.18 -0.56 20.99
N HIS A 199 -5.16 0.01 19.79
CA HIS A 199 -5.81 1.27 19.41
C HIS A 199 -5.38 2.50 20.25
N THR A 200 -4.20 2.45 20.87
CA THR A 200 -3.70 3.54 21.73
C THR A 200 -2.32 4.04 21.32
N ARG A 201 -1.46 3.14 20.80
CA ARG A 201 -0.06 3.43 20.49
C ARG A 201 0.09 4.27 19.22
N LEU A 202 -0.84 4.17 18.27
CA LEU A 202 -0.84 4.93 17.03
C LEU A 202 -0.88 6.44 17.30
N LEU A 203 -1.77 6.88 18.16
CA LEU A 203 -1.92 8.31 18.48
C LEU A 203 -0.69 8.86 19.18
N ASP A 204 -0.14 8.13 20.15
CA ASP A 204 1.09 8.50 20.83
C ASP A 204 2.26 8.60 19.85
N PHE A 205 2.33 7.68 18.88
CA PHE A 205 3.32 7.74 17.81
C PHE A 205 3.13 8.96 16.92
N TYR A 206 1.90 9.27 16.50
CA TYR A 206 1.61 10.45 15.66
C TYR A 206 1.96 11.75 16.35
N VAL A 207 1.65 11.93 17.64
CA VAL A 207 2.06 13.10 18.41
C VAL A 207 3.60 13.23 18.45
N ARG A 208 4.28 12.10 18.62
CA ARG A 208 5.75 12.08 18.71
C ARG A 208 6.43 12.38 17.38
N VAL A 209 5.96 11.81 16.28
CA VAL A 209 6.54 12.04 14.95
C VAL A 209 6.18 13.44 14.43
N GLU A 210 4.97 13.92 14.71
CA GLU A 210 4.55 15.29 14.41
C GLU A 210 5.51 16.28 15.08
N LYS A 211 5.72 16.16 16.38
CA LYS A 211 6.64 17.05 17.10
C LYS A 211 8.04 17.02 16.49
N ALA A 212 8.59 15.85 16.19
CA ALA A 212 9.93 15.71 15.63
C ALA A 212 10.04 16.36 14.25
N ILE A 213 9.01 16.22 13.41
CA ILE A 213 8.95 16.86 12.10
C ILE A 213 8.83 18.39 12.28
N ARG A 214 7.92 18.89 13.15
CA ARG A 214 7.67 20.32 13.34
C ARG A 214 8.87 21.07 13.90
N ASP A 215 9.69 20.42 14.70
CA ASP A 215 10.95 21.01 15.21
C ASP A 215 11.95 21.31 14.06
N ILE A 216 11.75 20.74 12.87
CA ILE A 216 12.61 20.88 11.67
C ILE A 216 11.88 21.59 10.54
N ASP A 217 10.64 21.21 10.30
CA ASP A 217 9.79 21.63 9.20
C ASP A 217 8.40 22.02 9.73
N PRO A 218 8.17 23.30 9.96
CA PRO A 218 6.90 23.80 10.48
C PRO A 218 5.80 23.92 9.40
N HIS A 219 6.12 23.71 8.11
CA HIS A 219 5.27 24.12 7.01
C HIS A 219 4.50 22.99 6.32
N HIS A 220 5.15 21.85 6.06
CA HIS A 220 4.50 20.78 5.30
C HIS A 220 3.32 20.14 6.03
N ILE A 221 2.31 19.75 5.28
CA ILE A 221 1.14 19.04 5.80
C ILE A 221 1.55 17.62 6.24
N LEU A 222 0.95 17.14 7.33
CA LEU A 222 1.01 15.72 7.69
C LEU A 222 -0.27 15.03 7.23
N PHE A 223 -0.12 13.97 6.44
CA PHE A 223 -1.22 13.09 6.01
C PHE A 223 -1.22 11.87 6.93
N LEU A 224 -2.25 11.73 7.77
CA LEU A 224 -2.28 10.77 8.87
C LEU A 224 -3.32 9.69 8.60
N ASP A 225 -2.87 8.48 8.34
CA ASP A 225 -3.77 7.34 8.10
C ASP A 225 -4.50 6.93 9.38
N GLY A 226 -5.77 6.54 9.24
CA GLY A 226 -6.51 5.88 10.31
C GLY A 226 -5.91 4.53 10.67
N ASN A 227 -6.22 4.03 11.86
CA ASN A 227 -5.90 2.65 12.23
C ASN A 227 -6.65 1.65 11.35
N THR A 228 -6.30 0.36 11.45
CA THR A 228 -6.97 -0.73 10.73
C THR A 228 -6.99 -0.47 9.21
N PHE A 229 -5.78 -0.32 8.64
CA PHE A 229 -5.57 -0.07 7.20
C PHE A 229 -6.28 1.21 6.70
N GLY A 230 -6.14 2.32 7.42
CA GLY A 230 -6.73 3.61 7.04
C GLY A 230 -8.26 3.69 7.23
N ALA A 231 -8.89 2.77 7.98
CA ALA A 231 -10.34 2.68 8.06
C ALA A 231 -10.95 3.11 9.39
N ASP A 232 -10.16 3.25 10.47
CA ASP A 232 -10.65 3.49 11.82
C ASP A 232 -10.03 4.72 12.48
N PHE A 233 -10.89 5.70 12.78
CA PHE A 233 -10.55 6.93 13.49
C PHE A 233 -11.28 7.03 14.85
N SER A 234 -11.87 5.96 15.35
CA SER A 234 -12.73 5.96 16.53
C SER A 234 -12.03 6.45 17.81
N ARG A 235 -10.71 6.30 17.87
CA ARG A 235 -9.89 6.73 19.01
C ARG A 235 -9.20 8.08 18.81
N PHE A 236 -9.34 8.71 17.63
CA PHE A 236 -8.73 10.00 17.37
C PHE A 236 -9.46 11.11 18.13
N GLY A 237 -8.68 11.91 18.85
CA GLY A 237 -9.13 13.05 19.67
C GLY A 237 -9.09 14.37 18.90
N GLU A 238 -8.48 15.39 19.51
CA GLU A 238 -8.26 16.68 18.84
C GLU A 238 -7.28 16.54 17.69
N PRO A 239 -7.50 17.26 16.57
CA PRO A 239 -6.63 17.19 15.41
C PRO A 239 -5.25 17.80 15.69
N LEU A 240 -4.21 17.19 15.09
CA LEU A 240 -2.88 17.75 15.09
C LEU A 240 -2.80 18.99 14.16
N PRO A 241 -1.92 19.96 14.45
CA PRO A 241 -1.78 21.16 13.63
C PRO A 241 -1.34 20.86 12.20
N ASN A 242 -1.97 21.54 11.22
CA ASN A 242 -1.65 21.41 9.79
C ASN A 242 -1.61 19.94 9.33
N ALA A 243 -2.61 19.16 9.74
CA ALA A 243 -2.75 17.74 9.41
C ALA A 243 -4.01 17.48 8.60
N VAL A 244 -3.90 16.55 7.66
CA VAL A 244 -4.98 15.95 6.87
C VAL A 244 -5.08 14.50 7.27
N TYR A 245 -6.29 14.02 7.49
CA TYR A 245 -6.50 12.63 7.85
C TYR A 245 -6.86 11.81 6.62
N ALA A 246 -6.20 10.66 6.47
CA ALA A 246 -6.26 9.83 5.29
C ALA A 246 -7.05 8.54 5.54
N CYS A 247 -8.10 8.31 4.77
CA CYS A 247 -8.74 7.00 4.72
C CYS A 247 -8.35 6.24 3.45
N HIS A 248 -8.51 4.91 3.47
CA HIS A 248 -8.41 4.05 2.28
C HIS A 248 -9.78 3.44 2.00
N ASP A 249 -10.32 3.65 0.79
CA ASP A 249 -11.72 3.33 0.48
C ASP A 249 -11.88 2.34 -0.67
N TYR A 250 -11.33 1.15 -0.50
CA TYR A 250 -11.51 0.06 -1.46
C TYR A 250 -12.95 -0.49 -1.43
N SER A 251 -13.53 -0.74 -2.60
CA SER A 251 -14.84 -1.36 -2.77
C SER A 251 -14.74 -2.84 -3.09
N ARG A 252 -15.49 -3.69 -2.40
CA ARG A 252 -15.58 -5.13 -2.71
C ARG A 252 -16.11 -5.43 -4.12
N TYR A 253 -16.86 -4.51 -4.71
CA TYR A 253 -17.33 -4.64 -6.09
C TYR A 253 -16.22 -4.45 -7.13
N GLY A 254 -15.09 -3.87 -6.75
CA GLY A 254 -13.91 -3.67 -7.58
C GLY A 254 -12.96 -4.88 -7.63
N PHE A 255 -13.26 -5.98 -6.95
CA PHE A 255 -12.38 -7.14 -6.79
C PHE A 255 -13.04 -8.44 -7.28
N PRO A 256 -12.27 -9.54 -7.45
CA PRO A 256 -12.82 -10.86 -7.72
C PRO A 256 -13.83 -11.29 -6.67
N ASN A 257 -14.83 -12.09 -7.10
CA ASN A 257 -15.90 -12.57 -6.24
C ASN A 257 -16.68 -11.44 -5.51
N PRO A 258 -17.20 -10.44 -6.26
CA PRO A 258 -18.01 -9.38 -5.67
C PRO A 258 -19.30 -9.98 -5.07
N PRO A 259 -19.95 -9.26 -4.14
CA PRO A 259 -21.22 -9.71 -3.56
C PRO A 259 -22.33 -9.93 -4.60
N ALA A 260 -22.29 -9.14 -5.67
CA ALA A 260 -23.14 -9.19 -6.86
C ALA A 260 -22.48 -8.37 -7.96
N ASP A 261 -22.99 -8.44 -9.18
CA ASP A 261 -22.61 -7.52 -10.26
C ASP A 261 -22.95 -6.08 -9.89
N PHE A 262 -22.02 -5.17 -10.12
CA PHE A 262 -22.27 -3.75 -9.90
C PHE A 262 -23.08 -3.19 -11.07
N THR A 263 -24.29 -2.75 -10.79
CA THR A 263 -25.25 -2.21 -11.77
C THR A 263 -25.49 -0.70 -11.59
N GLY A 264 -24.91 -0.08 -10.53
CA GLY A 264 -25.18 1.29 -10.16
C GLY A 264 -26.58 1.48 -9.55
N SER A 265 -27.22 0.42 -9.03
CA SER A 265 -28.52 0.55 -8.38
C SER A 265 -28.44 1.51 -7.18
N ALA A 266 -29.59 2.10 -6.82
CA ALA A 266 -29.67 3.03 -5.70
C ALA A 266 -29.15 2.41 -4.38
N GLU A 267 -29.37 1.12 -4.18
CA GLU A 267 -28.89 0.39 -3.01
C GLU A 267 -27.36 0.26 -3.04
N GLN A 268 -26.79 -0.03 -4.21
CA GLN A 268 -25.34 -0.16 -4.36
C GLN A 268 -24.63 1.20 -4.19
N VAL A 269 -25.20 2.26 -4.75
CA VAL A 269 -24.69 3.63 -4.53
C VAL A 269 -24.79 4.02 -3.05
N ALA A 270 -25.93 3.79 -2.41
CA ALA A 270 -26.11 4.06 -0.98
C ALA A 270 -25.16 3.25 -0.09
N TYR A 271 -24.82 2.02 -0.49
CA TYR A 271 -23.82 1.20 0.19
C TYR A 271 -22.43 1.88 0.15
N HIS A 272 -21.99 2.37 -1.02
CA HIS A 272 -20.71 3.07 -1.16
C HIS A 272 -20.70 4.40 -0.39
N GLU A 273 -21.78 5.19 -0.48
CA GLU A 273 -21.92 6.42 0.30
C GLU A 273 -21.84 6.16 1.81
N LYS A 274 -22.52 5.12 2.30
CA LYS A 274 -22.48 4.73 3.72
C LYS A 274 -21.09 4.28 4.15
N SER A 275 -20.41 3.47 3.31
CA SER A 275 -19.05 2.98 3.58
C SER A 275 -18.06 4.14 3.70
N PHE A 276 -18.07 5.03 2.72
CA PHE A 276 -17.20 6.21 2.71
C PHE A 276 -17.51 7.15 3.87
N ASN A 277 -18.78 7.48 4.11
CA ASN A 277 -19.19 8.37 5.18
C ASN A 277 -18.74 7.88 6.56
N ARG A 278 -18.75 6.58 6.81
CA ARG A 278 -18.23 5.98 8.05
C ARG A 278 -16.73 6.22 8.21
N LYS A 279 -15.95 6.09 7.14
CA LYS A 279 -14.50 6.28 7.17
C LYS A 279 -14.09 7.73 7.35
N VAL A 280 -14.90 8.67 6.88
CA VAL A 280 -14.61 10.11 6.97
C VAL A 280 -15.40 10.83 8.08
N GLU A 281 -16.06 10.09 8.96
CA GLU A 281 -16.86 10.66 10.07
C GLU A 281 -16.00 11.56 10.97
N TYR A 282 -14.78 11.13 11.26
CA TYR A 282 -13.84 11.93 12.07
C TYR A 282 -13.50 13.25 11.39
N MET A 283 -13.15 13.26 10.10
CA MET A 283 -12.79 14.45 9.34
C MET A 283 -13.97 15.45 9.33
N LYS A 284 -15.18 14.97 9.14
CA LYS A 284 -16.41 15.79 9.20
C LYS A 284 -16.63 16.37 10.60
N ARG A 285 -16.40 15.58 11.66
CA ARG A 285 -16.53 16.02 13.04
C ARG A 285 -15.58 17.16 13.40
N ILE A 286 -14.31 17.05 12.97
CA ILE A 286 -13.29 18.07 13.24
C ILE A 286 -13.32 19.23 12.25
N LYS A 287 -14.19 19.16 11.23
CA LYS A 287 -14.24 20.10 10.10
C LYS A 287 -12.88 20.28 9.44
N GLY A 288 -12.22 19.15 9.17
CA GLY A 288 -10.94 19.07 8.49
C GLY A 288 -11.07 18.57 7.04
N PRO A 289 -10.04 18.76 6.20
CA PRO A 289 -10.04 18.27 4.85
C PRO A 289 -10.00 16.74 4.80
N ILE A 290 -10.60 16.18 3.75
CA ILE A 290 -10.66 14.75 3.52
C ILE A 290 -9.60 14.37 2.48
N TRP A 291 -8.80 13.35 2.78
CA TRP A 291 -7.91 12.68 1.86
C TRP A 291 -8.24 11.19 1.78
N ASN A 292 -8.59 10.70 0.59
CA ASN A 292 -8.64 9.27 0.33
C ASN A 292 -7.31 8.83 -0.28
N GLY A 293 -6.44 8.25 0.55
CA GLY A 293 -5.07 7.92 0.19
C GLY A 293 -4.95 6.77 -0.81
N GLU A 294 -5.91 5.83 -0.76
CA GLU A 294 -5.95 4.69 -1.67
C GLU A 294 -7.38 4.22 -1.95
N PHE A 295 -7.64 3.91 -3.20
CA PHE A 295 -8.85 3.27 -3.70
C PHE A 295 -8.61 2.81 -5.15
N GLY A 296 -9.52 2.04 -5.69
CA GLY A 296 -9.48 1.62 -7.08
C GLY A 296 -9.76 0.13 -7.22
N PRO A 297 -10.33 -0.29 -8.36
CA PRO A 297 -10.57 -1.69 -8.67
C PRO A 297 -9.32 -2.37 -9.25
N VAL A 298 -9.33 -3.69 -9.26
CA VAL A 298 -8.43 -4.50 -10.08
C VAL A 298 -9.09 -4.79 -11.43
N TYR A 299 -8.28 -5.05 -12.46
CA TYR A 299 -8.77 -5.28 -13.83
C TYR A 299 -8.45 -6.70 -14.30
N GLN A 300 -9.20 -7.18 -15.28
CA GLN A 300 -8.96 -8.44 -15.96
C GLN A 300 -8.26 -8.18 -17.29
N ASN A 301 -7.33 -9.03 -17.63
CA ASN A 301 -6.67 -9.01 -18.94
C ASN A 301 -7.27 -10.06 -19.88
N ALA A 302 -7.15 -9.81 -21.20
CA ALA A 302 -7.58 -10.75 -22.22
C ALA A 302 -6.95 -12.15 -22.06
N ASN A 303 -5.76 -12.24 -21.47
CA ASN A 303 -5.00 -13.46 -21.26
C ASN A 303 -5.31 -14.19 -19.94
N ASP A 304 -6.20 -13.65 -19.11
CA ASP A 304 -6.60 -14.31 -17.87
C ASP A 304 -7.51 -15.52 -18.10
N GLY A 305 -7.94 -15.74 -19.35
CA GLY A 305 -8.75 -16.88 -19.77
C GLY A 305 -10.23 -16.71 -19.46
N LEU A 306 -10.69 -15.55 -19.05
CA LEU A 306 -12.08 -15.21 -18.82
C LEU A 306 -12.69 -14.64 -20.12
N PRO A 307 -13.75 -15.28 -20.69
CA PRO A 307 -14.33 -14.79 -21.95
C PRO A 307 -15.04 -13.43 -21.79
N ASP A 308 -15.49 -13.09 -20.59
CA ASP A 308 -16.24 -11.89 -20.21
C ASP A 308 -15.37 -10.82 -19.52
N TRP A 309 -14.05 -10.84 -19.73
CA TRP A 309 -13.13 -9.90 -19.08
C TRP A 309 -13.47 -8.42 -19.34
N LYS A 310 -14.03 -8.10 -20.52
CA LYS A 310 -14.42 -6.73 -20.86
C LYS A 310 -15.62 -6.27 -20.04
N GLU A 311 -16.64 -7.11 -19.93
CA GLU A 311 -17.85 -6.86 -19.15
C GLU A 311 -17.52 -6.73 -17.65
N ILE A 312 -16.56 -7.53 -17.18
CA ILE A 312 -16.04 -7.41 -15.81
C ILE A 312 -15.38 -6.02 -15.62
N ASN A 313 -14.54 -5.59 -16.55
CA ASN A 313 -13.89 -4.29 -16.45
C ASN A 313 -14.87 -3.13 -16.55
N GLU A 314 -15.89 -3.20 -17.43
CA GLU A 314 -16.94 -2.18 -17.49
C GLU A 314 -17.68 -2.02 -16.15
N ARG A 315 -18.02 -3.13 -15.49
CA ARG A 315 -18.60 -3.06 -14.14
C ARG A 315 -17.66 -2.41 -13.12
N ARG A 316 -16.35 -2.66 -13.23
CA ARG A 316 -15.32 -2.07 -12.36
C ARG A 316 -15.10 -0.59 -12.63
N TYR A 317 -15.16 -0.16 -13.88
CA TYR A 317 -15.16 1.26 -14.23
C TYR A 317 -16.37 1.98 -13.64
N ASN A 318 -17.55 1.37 -13.69
CA ASN A 318 -18.76 1.95 -13.08
C ASN A 318 -18.64 2.06 -11.55
N VAL A 319 -17.96 1.11 -10.88
CA VAL A 319 -17.63 1.24 -9.44
C VAL A 319 -16.72 2.43 -9.19
N LEU A 320 -15.68 2.59 -10.01
CA LEU A 320 -14.74 3.70 -9.89
C LEU A 320 -15.42 5.04 -10.09
N GLU A 321 -16.28 5.16 -11.11
CA GLU A 321 -17.09 6.37 -11.37
C GLU A 321 -17.97 6.70 -10.17
N CYS A 322 -18.69 5.71 -9.63
CA CYS A 322 -19.52 5.88 -8.43
C CYS A 322 -18.72 6.41 -7.23
N GLN A 323 -17.51 5.87 -6.98
CA GLN A 323 -16.66 6.34 -5.91
C GLN A 323 -16.17 7.77 -6.14
N LEU A 324 -15.74 8.10 -7.37
CA LEU A 324 -15.28 9.45 -7.72
C LEU A 324 -16.40 10.50 -7.58
N ASP A 325 -17.65 10.15 -7.91
CA ASP A 325 -18.80 11.01 -7.69
C ASP A 325 -19.06 11.30 -6.21
N ILE A 326 -18.90 10.28 -5.35
CA ILE A 326 -19.03 10.42 -3.90
C ILE A 326 -17.93 11.35 -3.35
N TYR A 327 -16.69 11.18 -3.83
CA TYR A 327 -15.56 12.03 -3.41
C TYR A 327 -15.73 13.47 -3.88
N ALA A 328 -16.22 13.67 -5.11
CA ALA A 328 -16.51 15.01 -5.64
C ALA A 328 -17.58 15.74 -4.81
N LYS A 329 -18.68 15.06 -4.47
CA LYS A 329 -19.75 15.60 -3.59
C LYS A 329 -19.21 15.97 -2.20
N SER A 330 -18.22 15.22 -1.69
CA SER A 330 -17.61 15.43 -0.38
C SER A 330 -16.41 16.38 -0.41
N LYS A 331 -16.04 16.95 -1.57
CA LYS A 331 -14.83 17.75 -1.79
C LYS A 331 -13.57 17.03 -1.29
N ALA A 332 -13.52 15.71 -1.40
CA ALA A 332 -12.38 14.93 -0.98
C ALA A 332 -11.26 15.01 -2.01
N SER A 333 -10.06 15.25 -1.54
CA SER A 333 -8.82 14.97 -2.28
C SER A 333 -8.59 13.46 -2.31
N TRP A 334 -7.91 12.95 -3.34
CA TRP A 334 -7.75 11.50 -3.50
C TRP A 334 -6.51 11.09 -4.31
N SER A 335 -6.07 9.87 -4.08
CA SER A 335 -4.99 9.19 -4.77
C SER A 335 -5.43 7.76 -5.11
N ILE A 336 -5.67 7.47 -6.41
CA ILE A 336 -6.02 6.12 -6.84
C ILE A 336 -4.82 5.16 -6.66
N TRP A 337 -5.07 3.97 -6.23
CA TRP A 337 -4.10 2.88 -6.24
C TRP A 337 -4.31 2.04 -7.49
N LEU A 338 -3.39 2.07 -8.49
CA LEU A 338 -2.13 2.79 -8.49
C LEU A 338 -1.84 3.35 -9.90
N TYR A 339 -0.71 4.06 -10.06
CA TYR A 339 -0.36 4.64 -11.36
C TYR A 339 0.05 3.58 -12.39
N LYS A 340 1.03 2.72 -12.09
CA LYS A 340 1.64 1.82 -13.08
C LYS A 340 1.94 0.43 -12.50
N ASP A 341 1.54 -0.63 -13.22
CA ASP A 341 1.86 -2.02 -12.87
C ASP A 341 2.04 -2.92 -14.10
N ILE A 342 1.94 -4.22 -13.91
CA ILE A 342 2.03 -5.24 -14.97
C ILE A 342 0.67 -5.64 -15.55
N GLY A 343 -0.38 -4.84 -15.32
CA GLY A 343 -1.71 -5.06 -15.89
C GLY A 343 -2.72 -5.66 -14.93
N PHE A 344 -2.65 -5.29 -13.64
CA PHE A 344 -3.57 -5.77 -12.62
C PHE A 344 -4.48 -4.68 -12.04
N GLN A 345 -3.90 -3.56 -11.57
CA GLN A 345 -4.64 -2.46 -10.94
C GLN A 345 -4.21 -1.09 -11.44
N GLY A 346 -3.12 -1.01 -12.19
CA GLY A 346 -2.55 0.25 -12.66
C GLY A 346 -3.46 1.03 -13.61
N MET A 347 -3.43 2.36 -13.49
CA MET A 347 -4.03 3.27 -14.49
C MET A 347 -3.37 3.06 -15.86
N VAL A 348 -2.09 2.75 -15.86
CA VAL A 348 -1.31 2.31 -17.03
C VAL A 348 -0.59 1.01 -16.70
N TYR A 349 -0.23 0.25 -17.70
CA TYR A 349 0.48 -1.02 -17.51
C TYR A 349 1.52 -1.27 -18.57
N VAL A 350 2.48 -2.13 -18.25
CA VAL A 350 3.53 -2.55 -19.18
C VAL A 350 2.94 -3.46 -20.23
N GLY A 351 3.08 -3.11 -21.51
CA GLY A 351 2.54 -3.90 -22.62
C GLY A 351 3.11 -5.32 -22.65
N GLU A 352 2.26 -6.30 -22.94
CA GLU A 352 2.59 -7.74 -22.90
C GLU A 352 3.65 -8.14 -23.94
N ASP A 353 3.78 -7.39 -25.02
CA ASP A 353 4.75 -7.58 -26.09
C ASP A 353 6.15 -7.05 -25.75
N THR A 354 6.31 -6.35 -24.64
CA THR A 354 7.60 -5.83 -24.19
C THR A 354 8.56 -6.97 -23.82
N PRO A 355 9.89 -6.80 -24.05
CA PRO A 355 10.88 -7.81 -23.64
C PRO A 355 10.83 -8.14 -22.13
N TYR A 356 10.43 -7.18 -21.30
CA TYR A 356 10.26 -7.37 -19.87
C TYR A 356 9.12 -8.37 -19.59
N MET A 357 7.93 -8.13 -20.14
CA MET A 357 6.77 -8.99 -19.92
C MET A 357 6.96 -10.38 -20.55
N GLN A 358 7.59 -10.48 -21.71
CA GLN A 358 7.92 -11.77 -22.33
C GLN A 358 8.82 -12.64 -21.44
N ARG A 359 9.75 -12.03 -20.68
CA ARG A 359 10.58 -12.75 -19.72
C ARG A 359 9.84 -13.07 -18.43
N LEU A 360 8.95 -12.20 -17.99
CA LEU A 360 8.20 -12.34 -16.75
C LEU A 360 7.07 -13.37 -16.87
N LYS A 361 6.45 -13.50 -18.05
CA LYS A 361 5.26 -14.34 -18.29
C LYS A 361 5.36 -15.78 -17.77
N PRO A 362 6.42 -16.58 -18.07
CA PRO A 362 6.50 -17.94 -17.55
C PRO A 362 6.53 -18.01 -16.01
N PHE A 363 7.08 -16.97 -15.40
CA PHE A 363 7.13 -16.84 -13.94
C PHE A 363 5.75 -16.48 -13.36
N LEU A 364 5.01 -15.54 -13.99
CA LEU A 364 3.66 -15.18 -13.59
C LEU A 364 2.70 -16.38 -13.69
N GLU A 365 2.82 -17.18 -14.77
CA GLU A 365 2.05 -18.42 -14.92
C GLU A 365 2.35 -19.43 -13.79
N LYS A 366 3.62 -19.55 -13.39
CA LYS A 366 3.99 -20.38 -12.24
C LYS A 366 3.42 -19.82 -10.93
N LYS A 367 3.52 -18.50 -10.70
CA LYS A 367 2.96 -17.82 -9.53
C LYS A 367 1.46 -18.03 -9.43
N LYS A 368 0.72 -17.86 -10.54
CA LYS A 368 -0.72 -18.10 -10.62
C LYS A 368 -1.10 -19.52 -10.22
N ARG A 369 -0.38 -20.53 -10.71
CA ARG A 369 -0.63 -21.94 -10.34
C ARG A 369 -0.39 -22.26 -8.86
N LEU A 370 0.51 -21.50 -8.21
CA LEU A 370 0.80 -21.66 -6.79
C LEU A 370 -0.11 -20.81 -5.90
N ALA A 371 -0.97 -19.96 -6.49
CA ALA A 371 -1.76 -18.95 -5.81
C ALA A 371 -0.93 -18.17 -4.78
N ALA A 372 0.28 -17.74 -5.20
CA ALA A 372 1.27 -17.10 -4.33
C ALA A 372 0.96 -15.63 -4.00
N ASP A 373 -0.17 -15.12 -4.47
CA ASP A 373 -0.59 -13.76 -4.30
C ASP A 373 -2.10 -13.73 -4.05
N GLU A 374 -2.54 -13.07 -2.97
CA GLU A 374 -3.96 -13.02 -2.59
C GLU A 374 -4.66 -11.74 -3.01
N TRP A 375 -3.92 -10.66 -3.23
CA TRP A 375 -4.52 -9.40 -3.60
C TRP A 375 -5.09 -9.49 -5.02
N GLY A 376 -6.41 -9.72 -5.07
CA GLY A 376 -7.14 -9.84 -6.32
C GLY A 376 -6.87 -11.10 -7.15
N CYS A 377 -6.08 -12.05 -6.64
CA CYS A 377 -5.86 -13.34 -7.30
C CYS A 377 -7.00 -14.32 -7.06
N ASP A 378 -7.14 -15.27 -7.99
CA ASP A 378 -7.99 -16.44 -7.81
C ASP A 378 -7.27 -17.46 -6.91
N ASP A 379 -7.78 -17.66 -5.70
CA ASP A 379 -7.28 -18.65 -4.74
C ASP A 379 -8.04 -19.98 -4.78
N ILE A 380 -9.03 -20.12 -5.66
CA ILE A 380 -9.84 -21.34 -5.81
C ILE A 380 -8.98 -22.61 -5.91
N PRO A 381 -7.87 -22.64 -6.69
CA PRO A 381 -7.06 -23.85 -6.82
C PRO A 381 -6.45 -24.37 -5.52
N VAL A 382 -6.32 -23.52 -4.51
CA VAL A 382 -5.73 -23.90 -3.21
C VAL A 382 -6.73 -23.99 -2.07
N ARG A 383 -7.99 -23.59 -2.29
CA ARG A 383 -9.06 -23.66 -1.27
C ARG A 383 -9.33 -25.05 -0.78
N GLU A 384 -9.32 -26.06 -1.65
CA GLU A 384 -9.51 -27.46 -1.25
C GLU A 384 -8.54 -27.90 -0.15
N VAL A 385 -7.35 -27.29 -0.11
CA VAL A 385 -6.34 -27.58 0.92
C VAL A 385 -6.51 -26.67 2.14
N PHE A 386 -6.80 -25.39 1.95
CA PHE A 386 -6.78 -24.41 3.01
C PHE A 386 -8.10 -24.26 3.76
N ASP A 387 -9.26 -24.40 3.09
CA ASP A 387 -10.57 -24.27 3.73
C ASP A 387 -10.79 -25.28 4.88
N PRO A 388 -10.40 -26.56 4.76
CA PRO A 388 -10.47 -27.49 5.89
C PRO A 388 -9.58 -27.12 7.08
N LEU A 389 -8.37 -26.60 6.80
CA LEU A 389 -7.45 -26.12 7.85
C LEU A 389 -8.01 -24.88 8.54
N GLU A 390 -8.53 -23.95 7.75
CA GLU A 390 -9.20 -22.75 8.23
C GLU A 390 -10.37 -23.11 9.17
N LYS A 391 -11.26 -23.97 8.70
CA LYS A 391 -12.38 -24.43 9.50
C LYS A 391 -11.93 -25.08 10.82
N TRP A 392 -10.92 -25.93 10.76
CA TRP A 392 -10.39 -26.57 11.94
C TRP A 392 -9.85 -25.56 12.96
N PHE A 393 -9.11 -24.53 12.50
CA PHE A 393 -8.61 -23.47 13.38
C PHE A 393 -9.72 -22.66 14.02
N LEU A 394 -10.75 -22.32 13.29
CA LEU A 394 -11.91 -21.59 13.81
C LEU A 394 -12.71 -22.41 14.83
N ASP A 395 -12.86 -23.69 14.57
CA ASP A 395 -13.53 -24.62 15.49
C ASP A 395 -12.71 -24.83 16.77
N ALA A 396 -11.37 -24.90 16.65
CA ALA A 396 -10.47 -25.12 17.77
C ALA A 396 -10.23 -23.87 18.63
N VAL A 397 -10.29 -22.68 18.04
CA VAL A 397 -10.02 -21.40 18.73
C VAL A 397 -11.11 -20.37 18.39
N PRO A 398 -12.33 -20.53 18.95
CA PRO A 398 -13.46 -19.63 18.66
C PRO A 398 -13.19 -18.15 18.97
N SER A 399 -12.27 -17.87 19.91
CA SER A 399 -11.88 -16.51 20.26
C SER A 399 -11.20 -15.74 19.12
N LEU A 400 -10.63 -16.42 18.15
CA LEU A 400 -10.08 -15.79 16.94
C LEU A 400 -11.20 -15.17 16.08
N ALA A 401 -12.36 -15.79 16.00
CA ALA A 401 -13.52 -15.25 15.31
C ALA A 401 -14.11 -14.01 16.00
N GLN A 402 -13.95 -13.87 17.32
CA GLN A 402 -14.44 -12.74 18.11
C GLN A 402 -13.49 -11.52 18.03
N ARG A 403 -12.20 -11.74 17.83
CA ARG A 403 -11.17 -10.68 17.85
C ARG A 403 -11.18 -9.80 16.58
N TYR A 404 -11.78 -10.29 15.47
CA TYR A 404 -11.81 -9.60 14.19
C TYR A 404 -13.22 -9.63 13.55
N PRO A 405 -14.23 -9.00 14.18
CA PRO A 405 -15.63 -9.31 13.84
C PRO A 405 -16.16 -8.76 12.52
N GLN A 406 -15.45 -7.89 11.79
CA GLN A 406 -16.12 -7.18 10.71
C GLN A 406 -15.38 -7.00 9.39
N THR A 407 -14.07 -7.10 9.29
CA THR A 407 -13.35 -6.76 8.05
C THR A 407 -12.40 -7.84 7.56
N TRP A 408 -11.91 -8.68 8.44
CA TRP A 408 -10.99 -9.76 8.12
C TRP A 408 -11.49 -11.05 8.75
N LYS A 409 -11.86 -12.01 7.95
CA LYS A 409 -12.09 -13.36 8.47
C LYS A 409 -10.74 -13.87 8.99
N PRO A 410 -10.62 -14.26 10.27
CA PRO A 410 -9.37 -14.79 10.86
C PRO A 410 -8.72 -15.87 10.02
N ALA A 411 -9.54 -16.59 9.35
CA ALA A 411 -9.32 -17.61 8.39
C ALA A 411 -8.45 -17.19 7.20
N THR A 412 -8.72 -16.07 6.58
CA THR A 412 -7.89 -15.52 5.50
C THR A 412 -6.48 -15.26 6.00
N HIS A 413 -6.35 -14.86 7.25
CA HIS A 413 -5.06 -14.52 7.87
C HIS A 413 -4.22 -15.76 8.19
N ILE A 414 -4.84 -16.77 8.78
CA ILE A 414 -4.18 -18.06 9.06
C ILE A 414 -3.85 -18.76 7.74
N GLY A 415 -4.75 -18.71 6.78
CA GLY A 415 -4.53 -19.22 5.43
C GLY A 415 -3.32 -18.55 4.77
N ARG A 416 -3.16 -17.22 4.90
CA ARG A 416 -1.99 -16.46 4.42
C ARG A 416 -0.71 -16.90 5.10
N VAL A 417 -0.70 -17.02 6.43
CA VAL A 417 0.48 -17.45 7.20
C VAL A 417 0.88 -18.87 6.81
N VAL A 418 -0.07 -19.81 6.78
CA VAL A 418 0.19 -21.20 6.38
C VAL A 418 0.64 -21.29 4.94
N ARG A 419 0.01 -20.56 4.02
CA ARG A 419 0.39 -20.48 2.61
C ARG A 419 1.81 -19.95 2.45
N ASN A 420 2.15 -18.86 3.12
CA ASN A 420 3.48 -18.26 3.06
C ASN A 420 4.56 -19.16 3.67
N ILE A 421 4.25 -19.88 4.75
CA ILE A 421 5.14 -20.92 5.31
C ILE A 421 5.35 -22.03 4.27
N LEU A 422 4.30 -22.54 3.65
CA LEU A 422 4.40 -23.60 2.64
C LEU A 422 5.14 -23.12 1.39
N LEU A 423 4.96 -21.88 0.95
CA LEU A 423 5.70 -21.29 -0.16
C LEU A 423 7.18 -21.09 0.19
N SER A 424 7.50 -20.70 1.41
CA SER A 424 8.88 -20.60 1.91
C SER A 424 9.54 -21.97 1.92
N VAL A 425 8.83 -23.02 2.36
CA VAL A 425 9.32 -24.40 2.35
C VAL A 425 9.49 -24.89 0.90
N SER A 426 8.54 -24.62 -0.01
CA SER A 426 8.67 -25.03 -1.41
C SER A 426 9.75 -24.29 -2.18
N ALA A 427 10.13 -23.08 -1.75
CA ALA A 427 11.27 -22.36 -2.31
C ALA A 427 12.64 -22.93 -1.84
N ILE A 428 12.64 -23.61 -0.70
CA ILE A 428 13.85 -24.27 -0.13
C ILE A 428 14.03 -25.68 -0.68
N VAL A 429 12.93 -26.38 -1.01
CA VAL A 429 12.95 -27.74 -1.53
C VAL A 429 12.99 -27.73 -3.07
N PRO A 430 13.97 -28.37 -3.73
CA PRO A 430 14.02 -28.42 -5.19
C PRO A 430 12.73 -28.98 -5.81
N PRO A 431 12.29 -28.46 -6.99
CA PRO A 431 11.02 -28.85 -7.63
C PRO A 431 10.88 -30.35 -7.94
N THR A 432 11.98 -31.10 -7.91
CA THR A 432 12.02 -32.54 -8.20
C THR A 432 11.51 -33.42 -7.07
N THR A 433 11.32 -32.90 -5.85
CA THR A 433 10.95 -33.69 -4.67
C THR A 433 9.56 -33.36 -4.10
N CYS A 434 8.91 -32.30 -4.55
CA CYS A 434 7.60 -31.89 -4.03
C CYS A 434 6.49 -32.15 -5.05
N ARG A 435 5.89 -33.34 -5.05
CA ARG A 435 4.57 -33.55 -5.61
C ARG A 435 3.56 -33.20 -4.53
N LEU A 436 2.88 -32.07 -4.62
CA LEU A 436 1.82 -31.63 -3.72
C LEU A 436 0.69 -32.68 -3.50
N GLY A 437 0.60 -33.71 -4.34
CA GLY A 437 -0.34 -34.80 -4.22
C GLY A 437 0.07 -35.94 -3.26
N GLN A 438 1.18 -35.83 -2.51
CA GLN A 438 1.63 -36.89 -1.59
C GLN A 438 1.83 -36.46 -0.14
N ILE A 439 1.39 -35.25 0.24
CA ILE A 439 1.33 -34.88 1.66
C ILE A 439 0.02 -35.43 2.23
N THR A 440 0.04 -36.70 2.61
CA THR A 440 -1.01 -37.26 3.46
C THR A 440 -0.70 -36.80 4.88
N LEU A 441 -1.35 -35.75 5.36
CA LEU A 441 -1.33 -35.40 6.78
C LEU A 441 -2.05 -36.53 7.53
N HIS A 442 -1.28 -37.36 8.21
CA HIS A 442 -1.83 -38.42 9.09
C HIS A 442 -2.37 -37.73 10.35
N PRO A 443 -3.67 -37.78 10.64
CA PRO A 443 -4.26 -37.11 11.81
C PRO A 443 -3.70 -37.54 13.16
N GLN A 444 -3.02 -38.69 13.22
CA GLN A 444 -2.48 -39.25 14.46
C GLN A 444 -1.08 -38.73 14.86
N ALA A 445 -0.38 -38.00 14.00
CA ALA A 445 0.97 -37.51 14.33
C ALA A 445 1.00 -36.24 15.23
N MET A 446 -0.14 -35.61 15.45
CA MET A 446 -0.23 -34.40 16.28
C MET A 446 -0.74 -34.61 17.72
N LEU A 447 -1.04 -35.82 18.12
CA LEU A 447 -1.58 -36.13 19.47
C LEU A 447 -0.65 -37.00 20.34
N GLY A 448 0.60 -37.18 19.97
CA GLY A 448 1.58 -37.97 20.72
C GLY A 448 2.55 -37.14 21.52
N GLY A 449 2.16 -36.68 22.69
CA GLY A 449 3.04 -35.95 23.59
C GLY A 449 2.43 -35.63 24.94
N SER A 450 1.90 -36.61 25.63
CA SER A 450 1.67 -36.53 27.10
C SER A 450 2.49 -37.62 27.76
N GLY A 451 3.58 -37.23 28.40
CA GLY A 451 4.41 -38.00 29.25
C GLY A 451 5.44 -37.10 29.91
#